data_769a53c41b8cf86e54b1e8586a16d8d0
#
_entry.id   769a53c41b8cf86e54b1e8586a16d8d0
#
_cell.length_a   1.000
_cell.length_b   1.000
_cell.length_c   1.000
_cell.angle_alpha   90.00
_cell.angle_beta   90.00
_cell.angle_gamma   90.00
#
_symmetry.space_group_name_H-M   'P 1'
#
loop_
_entity.id
_entity.type
_entity.pdbx_description
1 polymer ?
#
loop_
_entity_poly.entity_id
_entity_poly.type
_entity_poly.pdbx_seq_one_letter_code
_entity_poly.pdbx_strand_id
1 'polypeptide(L)'
;MTKRALISVSDKAGIVEFAQELTKLGWEIISTGGTKVALDQAGVTTIAIDDVTGFPEMMDGRVKTLHPKIHGGLLARRDLDSHLQAAKDHEIGLIDLVVVNLYPFKETILRPDVTYDLAVENIDIGGPSMLRSAAKNHASVTVVVDPADYPTVLGEIAEQGQTTYPTRQRLAAKVFRQTAAYDALIADYFTKQVGEDKPEKLTITYDLNQPMRYGENPQQNADFYQNALPTDYSIAAAKQLNGKELSFNNIRDADAAIRIIRDFKDRPTVVALKHMNPCGIGQAETIEQAWDYAYEADPVSIFGGIVVLNREVDAATAEKMHPIFLEIIIAPSYSAEALAILTNKKKNLRILELAFDAQDASEVEKEFTGVVGGLLVQDQDVVVESPADWQVVTERQPSEQEWAAMEFAWKSSKYVKSNGIIISNDKMTLGVGPGQTNRVASVRIAIEQAKDRLEGAVLASDAFFPFADNVEEIAAAGIKAIIQPGGSVRDQDSIDMANKYGLTMVFTGVRHFRH
;
A
#
# COMPACT_ATOMS: atom_id res chain seq x y z
N MET A 1 -3.18 -40.69 -28.84
CA MET A 1 -3.80 -40.75 -27.50
C MET A 1 -4.65 -39.50 -27.32
N THR A 2 -5.82 -39.65 -26.74
CA THR A 2 -6.71 -38.51 -26.45
C THR A 2 -6.04 -37.60 -25.44
N LYS A 3 -6.09 -36.28 -25.69
CA LYS A 3 -5.57 -35.25 -24.77
C LYS A 3 -6.48 -35.10 -23.56
N ARG A 4 -5.90 -34.87 -22.38
CA ARG A 4 -6.63 -34.79 -21.12
C ARG A 4 -6.38 -33.48 -20.40
N ALA A 5 -7.46 -32.86 -19.96
CA ALA A 5 -7.44 -31.67 -19.09
C ALA A 5 -7.98 -32.04 -17.71
N LEU A 6 -7.23 -31.69 -16.66
CA LEU A 6 -7.68 -31.75 -15.27
C LEU A 6 -8.13 -30.36 -14.84
N ILE A 7 -9.42 -30.21 -14.55
CA ILE A 7 -10.03 -28.91 -14.21
C ILE A 7 -10.63 -28.98 -12.80
N SER A 8 -10.09 -28.16 -11.91
CA SER A 8 -10.56 -28.03 -10.53
C SER A 8 -10.38 -26.57 -10.06
N VAL A 9 -11.45 -25.78 -10.12
CA VAL A 9 -11.41 -24.34 -9.83
C VAL A 9 -12.35 -23.97 -8.70
N SER A 10 -11.90 -23.07 -7.82
CA SER A 10 -12.74 -22.44 -6.80
C SER A 10 -13.60 -21.35 -7.44
N ASP A 11 -12.96 -20.36 -8.10
CA ASP A 11 -13.64 -19.40 -8.96
C ASP A 11 -13.96 -20.04 -10.32
N LYS A 12 -15.25 -20.01 -10.69
CA LYS A 12 -15.77 -20.64 -11.89
C LYS A 12 -15.93 -19.71 -13.09
N ALA A 13 -15.37 -18.49 -13.02
CA ALA A 13 -15.45 -17.53 -14.10
C ALA A 13 -14.89 -18.11 -15.42
N GLY A 14 -15.70 -18.14 -16.48
CA GLY A 14 -15.33 -18.57 -17.83
C GLY A 14 -14.97 -20.05 -17.98
N ILE A 15 -15.07 -20.88 -16.92
CA ILE A 15 -14.62 -22.28 -16.97
C ILE A 15 -15.53 -23.18 -17.80
N VAL A 16 -16.81 -22.88 -17.84
CA VAL A 16 -17.79 -23.68 -18.61
C VAL A 16 -17.50 -23.53 -20.10
N GLU A 17 -17.40 -22.32 -20.58
CA GLU A 17 -17.09 -22.00 -21.98
C GLU A 17 -15.73 -22.57 -22.37
N PHE A 18 -14.72 -22.45 -21.50
CA PHE A 18 -13.40 -23.01 -21.70
C PHE A 18 -13.45 -24.53 -21.86
N ALA A 19 -14.16 -25.25 -20.99
CA ALA A 19 -14.29 -26.71 -21.04
C ALA A 19 -15.11 -27.19 -22.26
N GLN A 20 -16.15 -26.44 -22.64
CA GLN A 20 -16.94 -26.73 -23.85
C GLN A 20 -16.08 -26.65 -25.11
N GLU A 21 -15.25 -25.62 -25.25
CA GLU A 21 -14.34 -25.50 -26.39
C GLU A 21 -13.28 -26.58 -26.41
N LEU A 22 -12.70 -26.96 -25.28
CA LEU A 22 -11.79 -28.12 -25.19
C LEU A 22 -12.47 -29.42 -25.63
N THR A 23 -13.71 -29.65 -25.21
CA THR A 23 -14.48 -30.87 -25.60
C THR A 23 -14.73 -30.89 -27.12
N LYS A 24 -15.07 -29.74 -27.75
CA LYS A 24 -15.20 -29.63 -29.22
C LYS A 24 -13.89 -29.94 -29.94
N LEU A 25 -12.75 -29.65 -29.32
CA LEU A 25 -11.41 -29.96 -29.82
C LEU A 25 -10.98 -31.41 -29.51
N GLY A 26 -11.88 -32.24 -28.96
CA GLY A 26 -11.64 -33.65 -28.70
C GLY A 26 -10.87 -34.00 -27.42
N TRP A 27 -10.82 -33.06 -26.47
CA TRP A 27 -10.18 -33.29 -25.18
C TRP A 27 -11.12 -33.99 -24.20
N GLU A 28 -10.58 -34.90 -23.39
CA GLU A 28 -11.25 -35.48 -22.22
C GLU A 28 -11.07 -34.54 -21.01
N ILE A 29 -12.15 -34.29 -20.28
CA ILE A 29 -12.14 -33.43 -19.10
C ILE A 29 -12.23 -34.27 -17.83
N ILE A 30 -11.20 -34.25 -17.00
CA ILE A 30 -11.19 -34.80 -15.64
C ILE A 30 -11.56 -33.67 -14.68
N SER A 31 -12.52 -33.94 -13.79
CA SER A 31 -12.92 -32.90 -12.83
C SER A 31 -13.32 -33.48 -11.47
N THR A 32 -13.44 -32.60 -10.46
CA THR A 32 -13.76 -32.99 -9.09
C THR A 32 -14.68 -31.99 -8.42
N GLY A 33 -15.40 -32.42 -7.40
CA GLY A 33 -16.19 -31.56 -6.49
C GLY A 33 -17.17 -30.63 -7.21
N GLY A 34 -17.29 -29.40 -6.74
CA GLY A 34 -18.20 -28.41 -7.29
C GLY A 34 -17.90 -27.98 -8.73
N THR A 35 -16.66 -28.14 -9.20
CA THR A 35 -16.31 -27.88 -10.61
C THR A 35 -16.94 -28.91 -11.53
N LYS A 36 -16.85 -30.18 -11.16
CA LYS A 36 -17.50 -31.26 -11.90
C LYS A 36 -19.00 -31.04 -12.01
N VAL A 37 -19.66 -30.74 -10.90
CA VAL A 37 -21.11 -30.47 -10.87
C VAL A 37 -21.46 -29.33 -11.83
N ALA A 38 -20.71 -28.22 -11.80
CA ALA A 38 -20.99 -27.09 -12.68
C ALA A 38 -20.79 -27.44 -14.17
N LEU A 39 -19.76 -28.19 -14.53
CA LEU A 39 -19.49 -28.62 -15.89
C LEU A 39 -20.57 -29.60 -16.42
N ASP A 40 -20.94 -30.61 -15.61
CA ASP A 40 -21.97 -31.59 -15.97
C ASP A 40 -23.33 -30.91 -16.17
N GLN A 41 -23.72 -29.96 -15.29
CA GLN A 41 -24.95 -29.18 -15.45
C GLN A 41 -24.96 -28.32 -16.71
N ALA A 42 -23.80 -27.91 -17.19
CA ALA A 42 -23.64 -27.18 -18.44
C ALA A 42 -23.53 -28.07 -19.68
N GLY A 43 -23.72 -29.39 -19.52
CA GLY A 43 -23.67 -30.38 -20.61
C GLY A 43 -22.27 -30.78 -21.06
N VAL A 44 -21.23 -30.47 -20.29
CA VAL A 44 -19.86 -30.94 -20.54
C VAL A 44 -19.70 -32.34 -19.94
N THR A 45 -19.36 -33.33 -20.76
CA THR A 45 -19.06 -34.67 -20.26
C THR A 45 -17.74 -34.69 -19.51
N THR A 46 -17.75 -35.04 -18.22
CA THR A 46 -16.57 -35.10 -17.39
C THR A 46 -16.30 -36.49 -16.83
N ILE A 47 -15.03 -36.81 -16.64
CA ILE A 47 -14.56 -38.02 -15.94
C ILE A 47 -14.36 -37.62 -14.47
N ALA A 48 -14.94 -38.38 -13.54
CA ALA A 48 -14.72 -38.14 -12.12
C ALA A 48 -13.27 -38.47 -11.72
N ILE A 49 -12.73 -37.71 -10.78
CA ILE A 49 -11.38 -37.97 -10.28
C ILE A 49 -11.24 -39.36 -9.67
N ASP A 50 -12.31 -39.88 -9.04
CA ASP A 50 -12.37 -41.19 -8.41
C ASP A 50 -12.29 -42.32 -9.44
N ASP A 51 -12.84 -42.11 -10.63
CA ASP A 51 -12.73 -43.07 -11.75
C ASP A 51 -11.27 -43.15 -12.26
N VAL A 52 -10.54 -42.04 -12.21
CA VAL A 52 -9.14 -42.01 -12.63
C VAL A 52 -8.22 -42.63 -11.58
N THR A 53 -8.45 -42.35 -10.31
CA THR A 53 -7.62 -42.83 -9.22
C THR A 53 -7.95 -44.28 -8.85
N GLY A 54 -9.20 -44.68 -8.99
CA GLY A 54 -9.74 -45.91 -8.43
C GLY A 54 -9.85 -45.87 -6.91
N PHE A 55 -9.85 -44.65 -6.33
CA PHE A 55 -9.85 -44.43 -4.88
C PHE A 55 -10.89 -43.36 -4.52
N PRO A 56 -11.78 -43.63 -3.54
CA PRO A 56 -12.81 -42.67 -3.16
C PRO A 56 -12.24 -41.45 -2.48
N GLU A 57 -12.93 -40.33 -2.65
CA GLU A 57 -12.69 -39.12 -1.83
C GLU A 57 -12.92 -39.46 -0.35
N MET A 58 -12.04 -38.96 0.53
CA MET A 58 -12.14 -39.23 1.97
C MET A 58 -11.77 -38.01 2.80
N MET A 59 -12.04 -38.07 4.11
CA MET A 59 -11.76 -36.99 5.07
C MET A 59 -12.40 -35.67 4.64
N ASP A 60 -13.69 -35.71 4.28
CA ASP A 60 -14.49 -34.58 3.85
C ASP A 60 -13.86 -33.79 2.66
N GLY A 61 -13.19 -34.51 1.75
CA GLY A 61 -12.57 -33.92 0.56
C GLY A 61 -11.13 -33.45 0.73
N ARG A 62 -10.54 -33.59 1.91
CA ARG A 62 -9.13 -33.22 2.13
C ARG A 62 -8.16 -34.08 1.31
N VAL A 63 -8.54 -35.31 0.98
CA VAL A 63 -7.74 -36.23 0.15
C VAL A 63 -8.57 -36.73 -1.03
N LYS A 64 -8.23 -36.24 -2.22
CA LYS A 64 -8.86 -36.66 -3.48
C LYS A 64 -7.92 -36.61 -4.70
N THR A 65 -7.11 -35.55 -4.80
CA THR A 65 -6.16 -35.35 -5.92
C THR A 65 -4.73 -35.72 -5.57
N LEU A 66 -4.41 -35.89 -4.27
CA LEU A 66 -3.09 -36.33 -3.80
C LEU A 66 -2.90 -37.82 -4.02
N HIS A 67 -2.78 -38.22 -5.28
CA HIS A 67 -2.72 -39.63 -5.67
C HIS A 67 -1.64 -39.86 -6.74
N PRO A 68 -0.89 -41.00 -6.71
CA PRO A 68 0.15 -41.32 -7.70
C PRO A 68 -0.33 -41.28 -9.14
N LYS A 69 -1.56 -41.69 -9.43
CA LYS A 69 -2.13 -41.64 -10.79
C LYS A 69 -2.31 -40.22 -11.30
N ILE A 70 -2.61 -39.26 -10.44
CA ILE A 70 -2.72 -37.83 -10.80
C ILE A 70 -1.33 -37.23 -10.97
N HIS A 71 -0.49 -37.29 -9.94
CA HIS A 71 0.83 -36.69 -9.97
C HIS A 71 1.78 -37.38 -10.94
N GLY A 72 1.65 -38.67 -11.14
CA GLY A 72 2.37 -39.40 -12.18
C GLY A 72 1.98 -38.95 -13.59
N GLY A 73 0.67 -38.73 -13.85
CA GLY A 73 0.17 -38.19 -15.11
C GLY A 73 0.70 -36.78 -15.42
N LEU A 74 0.94 -35.97 -14.38
CA LEU A 74 1.49 -34.61 -14.49
C LEU A 74 3.02 -34.58 -14.59
N LEU A 75 3.73 -35.43 -13.84
CA LEU A 75 5.19 -35.37 -13.67
C LEU A 75 5.95 -36.26 -14.65
N ALA A 76 5.28 -37.20 -15.34
CA ALA A 76 5.93 -38.08 -16.31
C ALA A 76 6.60 -37.26 -17.42
N ARG A 77 7.92 -37.38 -17.53
CA ARG A 77 8.72 -36.83 -18.63
C ARG A 77 8.47 -37.62 -19.89
N ARG A 78 7.92 -36.97 -20.91
CA ARG A 78 7.49 -37.61 -22.16
C ARG A 78 8.64 -37.89 -23.13
N ASP A 79 9.81 -37.36 -22.85
CA ASP A 79 11.08 -37.58 -23.57
C ASP A 79 11.89 -38.74 -22.99
N LEU A 80 11.39 -39.42 -21.94
CA LEU A 80 12.05 -40.55 -21.31
C LEU A 80 11.18 -41.81 -21.42
N ASP A 81 11.65 -42.82 -22.20
CA ASP A 81 10.97 -44.09 -22.37
C ASP A 81 10.70 -44.80 -21.04
N SER A 82 11.63 -44.71 -20.08
CA SER A 82 11.45 -45.29 -18.73
C SER A 82 10.26 -44.70 -17.98
N HIS A 83 10.00 -43.38 -18.11
CA HIS A 83 8.82 -42.75 -17.51
C HIS A 83 7.53 -43.14 -18.20
N LEU A 84 7.54 -43.27 -19.54
CA LEU A 84 6.37 -43.72 -20.31
C LEU A 84 6.05 -45.17 -20.01
N GLN A 85 7.08 -46.01 -19.88
CA GLN A 85 6.90 -47.41 -19.52
C GLN A 85 6.34 -47.56 -18.09
N ALA A 86 6.89 -46.81 -17.11
CA ALA A 86 6.37 -46.84 -15.74
C ALA A 86 4.92 -46.34 -15.68
N ALA A 87 4.56 -45.31 -16.44
CA ALA A 87 3.17 -44.84 -16.52
C ALA A 87 2.24 -45.93 -17.07
N LYS A 88 2.69 -46.64 -18.08
CA LYS A 88 1.92 -47.78 -18.65
C LYS A 88 1.79 -48.95 -17.67
N ASP A 89 2.87 -49.33 -17.00
CA ASP A 89 2.90 -50.47 -16.06
C ASP A 89 2.00 -50.23 -14.84
N HIS A 90 1.80 -48.97 -14.46
CA HIS A 90 0.95 -48.55 -13.34
C HIS A 90 -0.41 -47.95 -13.77
N GLU A 91 -0.79 -48.10 -15.04
CA GLU A 91 -2.05 -47.60 -15.59
C GLU A 91 -2.25 -46.09 -15.34
N ILE A 92 -1.18 -45.31 -15.43
CA ILE A 92 -1.22 -43.85 -15.25
C ILE A 92 -1.52 -43.20 -16.61
N GLY A 93 -2.69 -42.58 -16.71
CA GLY A 93 -3.04 -41.73 -17.85
C GLY A 93 -2.33 -40.39 -17.80
N LEU A 94 -1.68 -39.98 -18.90
CA LEU A 94 -1.03 -38.68 -18.99
C LEU A 94 -2.06 -37.55 -18.99
N ILE A 95 -1.71 -36.42 -18.33
CA ILE A 95 -2.52 -35.21 -18.26
C ILE A 95 -1.77 -34.11 -19.00
N ASP A 96 -2.43 -33.46 -19.96
CA ASP A 96 -1.81 -32.48 -20.87
C ASP A 96 -2.05 -31.03 -20.46
N LEU A 97 -3.14 -30.80 -19.73
CA LEU A 97 -3.54 -29.49 -19.27
C LEU A 97 -4.06 -29.56 -17.83
N VAL A 98 -3.66 -28.61 -17.00
CA VAL A 98 -4.21 -28.41 -15.66
C VAL A 98 -4.78 -27.01 -15.57
N VAL A 99 -6.00 -26.90 -15.10
CA VAL A 99 -6.67 -25.63 -14.80
C VAL A 99 -7.12 -25.66 -13.35
N VAL A 100 -6.43 -24.92 -12.52
CA VAL A 100 -6.68 -24.85 -11.07
C VAL A 100 -6.51 -23.41 -10.60
N ASN A 101 -7.49 -22.86 -9.93
CA ASN A 101 -7.32 -21.72 -9.05
C ASN A 101 -7.53 -22.15 -7.60
N LEU A 102 -6.84 -21.48 -6.68
CA LEU A 102 -6.77 -21.90 -5.28
C LEU A 102 -8.03 -21.52 -4.51
N TYR A 103 -8.21 -22.11 -3.34
CA TYR A 103 -9.25 -21.71 -2.40
C TYR A 103 -9.06 -20.25 -2.00
N PRO A 104 -10.16 -19.50 -1.75
CA PRO A 104 -10.14 -18.07 -1.51
C PRO A 104 -9.69 -17.75 -0.07
N PHE A 105 -8.43 -18.07 0.28
CA PHE A 105 -7.88 -17.82 1.62
C PHE A 105 -7.90 -16.32 1.96
N LYS A 106 -7.50 -15.46 1.00
CA LYS A 106 -7.54 -14.00 1.14
C LYS A 106 -8.93 -13.50 1.51
N GLU A 107 -9.94 -13.90 0.75
CA GLU A 107 -11.34 -13.50 0.96
C GLU A 107 -11.88 -14.05 2.28
N THR A 108 -11.43 -15.24 2.66
CA THR A 108 -11.84 -15.88 3.92
C THR A 108 -11.32 -15.10 5.13
N ILE A 109 -10.06 -14.73 5.15
CA ILE A 109 -9.47 -14.00 6.29
C ILE A 109 -9.95 -12.55 6.40
N LEU A 110 -10.52 -12.00 5.33
CA LEU A 110 -11.12 -10.66 5.31
C LEU A 110 -12.59 -10.64 5.83
N ARG A 111 -13.19 -11.78 6.09
CA ARG A 111 -14.57 -11.85 6.58
C ARG A 111 -14.64 -11.37 8.02
N PRO A 112 -15.66 -10.56 8.40
CA PRO A 112 -15.83 -10.10 9.78
C PRO A 112 -16.07 -11.22 10.80
N ASP A 113 -16.61 -12.36 10.33
CA ASP A 113 -16.94 -13.54 11.12
C ASP A 113 -15.90 -14.66 11.03
N VAL A 114 -14.70 -14.37 10.50
CA VAL A 114 -13.66 -15.39 10.35
C VAL A 114 -13.21 -15.92 11.71
N THR A 115 -13.13 -17.25 11.81
CA THR A 115 -12.48 -17.94 12.94
C THR A 115 -11.15 -18.53 12.48
N TYR A 116 -10.26 -18.80 13.42
CA TYR A 116 -8.99 -19.47 13.13
C TYR A 116 -9.21 -20.79 12.39
N ASP A 117 -10.13 -21.63 12.89
CA ASP A 117 -10.43 -22.92 12.29
C ASP A 117 -10.98 -22.78 10.85
N LEU A 118 -11.83 -21.76 10.61
CA LEU A 118 -12.35 -21.49 9.28
C LEU A 118 -11.23 -21.06 8.31
N ALA A 119 -10.29 -20.22 8.78
CA ALA A 119 -9.14 -19.82 7.99
C ALA A 119 -8.26 -21.04 7.64
N VAL A 120 -7.96 -21.88 8.63
CA VAL A 120 -7.17 -23.12 8.44
C VAL A 120 -7.85 -24.08 7.45
N GLU A 121 -9.18 -24.27 7.52
CA GLU A 121 -9.90 -25.15 6.62
C GLU A 121 -9.93 -24.63 5.17
N ASN A 122 -9.73 -23.35 4.96
CA ASN A 122 -9.63 -22.75 3.61
C ASN A 122 -8.19 -22.71 3.05
N ILE A 123 -7.24 -23.42 3.65
CA ILE A 123 -5.91 -23.62 3.09
C ILE A 123 -5.97 -24.76 2.08
N ASP A 124 -5.69 -24.44 0.82
CA ASP A 124 -5.67 -25.42 -0.27
C ASP A 124 -4.35 -26.20 -0.29
N ILE A 125 -4.43 -27.51 -0.19
CA ILE A 125 -3.28 -28.43 -0.26
C ILE A 125 -3.19 -29.08 -1.65
N GLY A 126 -4.30 -29.58 -2.18
CA GLY A 126 -4.34 -30.32 -3.44
C GLY A 126 -4.07 -29.45 -4.65
N GLY A 127 -4.65 -28.24 -4.67
CA GLY A 127 -4.47 -27.28 -5.76
C GLY A 127 -3.01 -26.88 -5.98
N PRO A 128 -2.31 -26.34 -4.98
CA PRO A 128 -0.89 -26.02 -5.09
C PRO A 128 -0.03 -27.22 -5.49
N SER A 129 -0.33 -28.41 -4.99
CA SER A 129 0.42 -29.61 -5.33
C SER A 129 0.31 -29.96 -6.81
N MET A 130 -0.90 -29.93 -7.39
CA MET A 130 -1.12 -30.16 -8.82
C MET A 130 -0.48 -29.07 -9.67
N LEU A 131 -0.65 -27.81 -9.31
CA LEU A 131 -0.06 -26.68 -10.00
C LEU A 131 1.45 -26.76 -10.09
N ARG A 132 2.11 -27.03 -8.96
CA ARG A 132 3.57 -27.15 -8.90
C ARG A 132 4.09 -28.36 -9.69
N SER A 133 3.36 -29.50 -9.66
CA SER A 133 3.69 -30.68 -10.45
C SER A 133 3.62 -30.38 -11.95
N ALA A 134 2.54 -29.77 -12.42
CA ALA A 134 2.34 -29.40 -13.81
C ALA A 134 3.38 -28.35 -14.27
N ALA A 135 3.60 -27.31 -13.47
CA ALA A 135 4.59 -26.26 -13.76
C ALA A 135 6.02 -26.80 -13.83
N LYS A 136 6.39 -27.75 -12.97
CA LYS A 136 7.68 -28.43 -13.04
C LYS A 136 7.86 -29.18 -14.36
N ASN A 137 6.79 -29.73 -14.92
CA ASN A 137 6.79 -30.49 -16.20
C ASN A 137 6.22 -29.66 -17.37
N HIS A 138 6.38 -28.34 -17.36
CA HIS A 138 5.88 -27.45 -18.43
C HIS A 138 6.44 -27.75 -19.82
N ALA A 139 7.50 -28.54 -19.93
CA ALA A 139 7.93 -29.08 -21.21
C ALA A 139 6.81 -29.85 -21.91
N SER A 140 5.94 -30.51 -21.16
CA SER A 140 4.89 -31.40 -21.67
C SER A 140 3.48 -31.00 -21.22
N VAL A 141 3.31 -30.25 -20.14
CA VAL A 141 2.03 -29.95 -19.53
C VAL A 141 1.77 -28.43 -19.55
N THR A 142 0.58 -28.06 -19.98
CA THR A 142 0.06 -26.68 -19.84
C THR A 142 -0.56 -26.53 -18.47
N VAL A 143 -0.30 -25.41 -17.78
CA VAL A 143 -0.88 -25.14 -16.47
C VAL A 143 -1.47 -23.73 -16.44
N VAL A 144 -2.73 -23.60 -16.01
CA VAL A 144 -3.47 -22.34 -15.97
C VAL A 144 -4.01 -22.10 -14.57
N VAL A 145 -3.71 -20.92 -14.01
CA VAL A 145 -4.17 -20.48 -12.68
C VAL A 145 -5.13 -19.29 -12.75
N ASP A 146 -5.26 -18.66 -13.92
CA ASP A 146 -5.97 -17.40 -14.09
C ASP A 146 -6.87 -17.48 -15.33
N PRO A 147 -8.18 -17.20 -15.20
CA PRO A 147 -9.11 -17.17 -16.33
C PRO A 147 -8.70 -16.24 -17.48
N ALA A 148 -7.93 -15.18 -17.21
CA ALA A 148 -7.42 -14.28 -18.24
C ALA A 148 -6.52 -14.98 -19.28
N ASP A 149 -5.95 -16.15 -18.96
CA ASP A 149 -5.12 -16.94 -19.88
C ASP A 149 -5.93 -17.90 -20.76
N TYR A 150 -7.23 -18.12 -20.49
CA TYR A 150 -8.06 -19.07 -21.26
C TYR A 150 -8.09 -18.78 -22.77
N PRO A 151 -8.29 -17.53 -23.24
CA PRO A 151 -8.32 -17.25 -24.66
C PRO A 151 -7.02 -17.60 -25.40
N THR A 152 -5.87 -17.30 -24.77
CA THR A 152 -4.55 -17.61 -25.36
C THR A 152 -4.35 -19.13 -25.45
N VAL A 153 -4.69 -19.86 -24.39
CA VAL A 153 -4.53 -21.32 -24.35
C VAL A 153 -5.44 -21.99 -25.36
N LEU A 154 -6.72 -21.59 -25.44
CA LEU A 154 -7.66 -22.14 -26.44
C LEU A 154 -7.24 -21.83 -27.86
N GLY A 155 -6.78 -20.60 -28.13
CA GLY A 155 -6.33 -20.20 -29.46
C GLY A 155 -5.17 -21.10 -29.95
N GLU A 156 -4.14 -21.28 -29.13
CA GLU A 156 -3.00 -22.12 -29.49
C GLU A 156 -3.39 -23.63 -29.63
N ILE A 157 -4.27 -24.13 -28.75
CA ILE A 157 -4.76 -25.51 -28.85
C ILE A 157 -5.57 -25.72 -30.14
N ALA A 158 -6.43 -24.77 -30.51
CA ALA A 158 -7.22 -24.85 -31.73
C ALA A 158 -6.35 -24.84 -33.00
N GLU A 159 -5.26 -24.03 -32.99
CA GLU A 159 -4.37 -23.91 -34.15
C GLU A 159 -3.43 -25.12 -34.35
N GLN A 160 -2.88 -25.66 -33.26
CA GLN A 160 -1.77 -26.64 -33.32
C GLN A 160 -1.96 -27.86 -32.39
N GLY A 161 -3.14 -28.02 -31.78
CA GLY A 161 -3.48 -29.15 -30.91
C GLY A 161 -2.85 -29.09 -29.52
N GLN A 162 -2.04 -28.09 -29.20
CA GLN A 162 -1.38 -27.85 -27.92
C GLN A 162 -0.91 -26.41 -27.78
N THR A 163 -0.55 -25.97 -26.58
CA THR A 163 0.09 -24.69 -26.38
C THR A 163 1.55 -24.70 -26.84
N THR A 164 2.07 -23.52 -27.18
CA THR A 164 3.49 -23.33 -27.51
C THR A 164 4.37 -23.50 -26.26
N TYR A 165 5.64 -23.85 -26.46
CA TYR A 165 6.60 -23.95 -25.35
C TYR A 165 6.80 -22.61 -24.61
N PRO A 166 6.95 -21.46 -25.29
CA PRO A 166 7.02 -20.16 -24.61
C PRO A 166 5.78 -19.86 -23.75
N THR A 167 4.59 -20.19 -24.22
CA THR A 167 3.36 -20.03 -23.43
C THR A 167 3.40 -20.89 -22.18
N ARG A 168 3.80 -22.16 -22.28
CA ARG A 168 3.92 -23.04 -21.11
C ARG A 168 4.96 -22.54 -20.11
N GLN A 169 6.12 -22.01 -20.58
CA GLN A 169 7.11 -21.40 -19.69
C GLN A 169 6.55 -20.18 -18.94
N ARG A 170 5.85 -19.29 -19.64
CA ARG A 170 5.21 -18.12 -19.05
C ARG A 170 4.16 -18.51 -17.99
N LEU A 171 3.32 -19.46 -18.31
CA LEU A 171 2.29 -19.98 -17.40
C LEU A 171 2.89 -20.68 -16.18
N ALA A 172 3.96 -21.47 -16.35
CA ALA A 172 4.67 -22.09 -15.24
C ALA A 172 5.28 -21.06 -14.28
N ALA A 173 5.88 -19.97 -14.82
CA ALA A 173 6.36 -18.86 -14.02
C ALA A 173 5.22 -18.18 -13.24
N LYS A 174 4.04 -18.02 -13.87
CA LYS A 174 2.85 -17.45 -13.22
C LYS A 174 2.37 -18.34 -12.06
N VAL A 175 2.39 -19.67 -12.22
CA VAL A 175 2.07 -20.62 -11.14
C VAL A 175 2.95 -20.41 -9.91
N PHE A 176 4.27 -20.33 -10.09
CA PHE A 176 5.17 -20.18 -8.95
C PHE A 176 5.02 -18.84 -8.26
N ARG A 177 4.72 -17.75 -9.00
CA ARG A 177 4.35 -16.47 -8.37
C ARG A 177 3.07 -16.57 -7.56
N GLN A 178 2.05 -17.23 -8.12
CA GLN A 178 0.74 -17.40 -7.46
C GLN A 178 0.84 -18.24 -6.19
N THR A 179 1.54 -19.38 -6.25
CA THR A 179 1.72 -20.23 -5.06
C THR A 179 2.60 -19.57 -4.01
N ALA A 180 3.63 -18.83 -4.40
CA ALA A 180 4.45 -18.06 -3.47
C ALA A 180 3.66 -16.93 -2.77
N ALA A 181 2.82 -16.19 -3.51
CA ALA A 181 1.95 -15.16 -2.95
C ALA A 181 0.91 -15.76 -1.99
N TYR A 182 0.32 -16.91 -2.35
CA TYR A 182 -0.61 -17.64 -1.51
C TYR A 182 0.02 -18.07 -0.18
N ASP A 183 1.20 -18.71 -0.24
CA ASP A 183 1.93 -19.14 0.95
C ASP A 183 2.39 -17.94 1.79
N ALA A 184 2.76 -16.81 1.17
CA ALA A 184 3.14 -15.60 1.89
C ALA A 184 1.98 -15.02 2.72
N LEU A 185 0.75 -15.01 2.19
CA LEU A 185 -0.44 -14.58 2.93
C LEU A 185 -0.76 -15.52 4.10
N ILE A 186 -0.63 -16.83 3.90
CA ILE A 186 -0.82 -17.82 4.96
C ILE A 186 0.22 -17.63 6.06
N ALA A 187 1.50 -17.45 5.67
CA ALA A 187 2.59 -17.24 6.61
C ALA A 187 2.38 -15.96 7.44
N ASP A 188 1.98 -14.85 6.82
CA ASP A 188 1.67 -13.60 7.51
C ASP A 188 0.51 -13.78 8.51
N TYR A 189 -0.57 -14.43 8.08
CA TYR A 189 -1.71 -14.72 8.95
C TYR A 189 -1.30 -15.54 10.18
N PHE A 190 -0.56 -16.64 10.00
CA PHE A 190 -0.11 -17.48 11.12
C PHE A 190 0.88 -16.75 12.03
N THR A 191 1.82 -16.00 11.47
CA THR A 191 2.80 -15.20 12.22
C THR A 191 2.09 -14.23 13.17
N LYS A 192 1.05 -13.55 12.67
CA LYS A 192 0.20 -12.67 13.50
C LYS A 192 -0.57 -13.43 14.58
N GLN A 193 -1.14 -14.59 14.26
CA GLN A 193 -1.89 -15.41 15.22
C GLN A 193 -1.02 -15.90 16.40
N VAL A 194 0.25 -16.19 16.17
CA VAL A 194 1.17 -16.62 17.22
C VAL A 194 1.91 -15.46 17.90
N GLY A 195 1.70 -14.22 17.44
CA GLY A 195 2.32 -13.02 18.00
C GLY A 195 3.84 -12.99 17.82
N GLU A 196 4.35 -13.46 16.70
CA GLU A 196 5.78 -13.47 16.41
C GLU A 196 6.20 -12.18 15.69
N ASP A 197 6.87 -11.28 16.40
CA ASP A 197 7.27 -9.97 15.84
C ASP A 197 8.49 -10.03 14.92
N LYS A 198 9.33 -11.06 15.05
CA LYS A 198 10.63 -11.17 14.36
C LYS A 198 10.84 -12.56 13.77
N PRO A 199 10.07 -12.93 12.73
CA PRO A 199 10.25 -14.22 12.07
C PRO A 199 11.63 -14.31 11.42
N GLU A 200 12.23 -15.49 11.39
CA GLU A 200 13.55 -15.73 10.79
C GLU A 200 13.56 -15.55 9.26
N LYS A 201 12.38 -15.54 8.63
CA LYS A 201 12.20 -15.25 7.19
C LYS A 201 11.04 -14.29 7.01
N LEU A 202 11.31 -13.17 6.37
CA LEU A 202 10.30 -12.22 5.96
C LEU A 202 9.75 -12.63 4.59
N THR A 203 8.45 -12.94 4.53
CA THR A 203 7.71 -13.15 3.28
C THR A 203 6.67 -12.07 3.12
N ILE A 204 6.71 -11.37 2.00
CA ILE A 204 5.76 -10.31 1.66
C ILE A 204 5.24 -10.53 0.25
N THR A 205 4.01 -10.16 -0.01
CA THR A 205 3.42 -10.21 -1.34
C THR A 205 2.61 -8.97 -1.63
N TYR A 206 2.73 -8.51 -2.87
CA TYR A 206 2.01 -7.35 -3.40
C TYR A 206 1.42 -7.70 -4.76
N ASP A 207 0.27 -7.13 -5.07
CA ASP A 207 -0.38 -7.27 -6.38
C ASP A 207 -0.04 -6.07 -7.26
N LEU A 208 0.26 -6.30 -8.55
CA LEU A 208 0.50 -5.22 -9.51
C LEU A 208 -0.77 -4.37 -9.66
N ASN A 209 -0.71 -3.12 -9.25
CA ASN A 209 -1.79 -2.15 -9.40
C ASN A 209 -1.69 -1.42 -10.75
N GLN A 210 -0.52 -0.84 -11.04
CA GLN A 210 -0.33 -0.02 -12.23
C GLN A 210 1.10 -0.14 -12.78
N PRO A 211 1.30 -0.59 -14.04
CA PRO A 211 2.56 -0.37 -14.74
C PRO A 211 2.80 1.12 -14.95
N MET A 212 4.00 1.60 -14.65
CA MET A 212 4.30 3.03 -14.74
C MET A 212 5.11 3.37 -15.99
N ARG A 213 4.91 4.57 -16.51
CA ARG A 213 5.66 5.01 -17.68
C ARG A 213 7.15 5.14 -17.42
N TYR A 214 7.55 5.54 -16.21
CA TYR A 214 8.91 5.61 -15.68
C TYR A 214 8.87 5.85 -14.16
N GLY A 215 9.99 5.70 -13.48
CA GLY A 215 10.13 5.92 -12.04
C GLY A 215 10.27 7.40 -11.67
N GLU A 216 11.08 7.68 -10.65
CA GLU A 216 11.35 9.05 -10.21
C GLU A 216 11.96 9.89 -11.36
N ASN A 217 12.81 9.25 -12.18
CA ASN A 217 13.43 9.85 -13.35
C ASN A 217 13.09 9.06 -14.63
N PRO A 218 13.10 9.73 -15.82
CA PRO A 218 12.68 9.10 -17.08
C PRO A 218 13.47 7.85 -17.49
N GLN A 219 14.70 7.70 -17.02
CA GLN A 219 15.55 6.53 -17.32
C GLN A 219 15.31 5.34 -16.39
N GLN A 220 14.45 5.46 -15.40
CA GLN A 220 14.16 4.41 -14.42
C GLN A 220 12.84 3.72 -14.77
N ASN A 221 12.85 2.39 -14.88
CA ASN A 221 11.61 1.62 -14.95
C ASN A 221 10.97 1.54 -13.57
N ALA A 222 9.65 1.56 -13.51
CA ALA A 222 8.90 1.44 -12.29
C ALA A 222 7.50 0.84 -12.51
N ASP A 223 7.00 0.22 -11.46
CA ASP A 223 5.63 -0.27 -11.36
C ASP A 223 5.09 0.05 -9.96
N PHE A 224 3.79 0.24 -9.86
CA PHE A 224 3.11 0.37 -8.58
C PHE A 224 2.46 -0.95 -8.18
N TYR A 225 2.85 -1.47 -7.05
CA TYR A 225 2.26 -2.64 -6.43
C TYR A 225 1.50 -2.23 -5.19
N GLN A 226 0.33 -2.78 -4.98
CA GLN A 226 -0.49 -2.58 -3.78
C GLN A 226 -0.38 -3.76 -2.83
N ASN A 227 -0.69 -3.54 -1.56
CA ASN A 227 -0.80 -4.62 -0.58
C ASN A 227 -1.77 -5.70 -1.08
N ALA A 228 -1.42 -6.96 -0.88
CA ALA A 228 -2.30 -8.07 -1.20
C ALA A 228 -3.59 -8.05 -0.36
N LEU A 229 -3.52 -7.61 0.88
CA LEU A 229 -4.69 -7.29 1.71
C LEU A 229 -5.03 -5.79 1.54
N PRO A 230 -6.31 -5.42 1.44
CA PRO A 230 -6.72 -4.03 1.31
C PRO A 230 -6.22 -3.18 2.50
N THR A 231 -5.80 -1.97 2.20
CA THR A 231 -5.53 -0.92 3.19
C THR A 231 -6.42 0.27 2.81
N ASP A 232 -7.53 0.44 3.53
CA ASP A 232 -8.56 1.42 3.18
C ASP A 232 -8.04 2.86 3.19
N TYR A 233 -7.07 3.15 4.05
CA TYR A 233 -6.44 4.44 4.19
C TYR A 233 -5.13 4.53 3.41
N SER A 234 -5.22 4.37 2.07
CA SER A 234 -4.04 4.34 1.20
C SER A 234 -4.31 4.95 -0.16
N ILE A 235 -3.23 5.34 -0.84
CA ILE A 235 -3.34 5.82 -2.23
C ILE A 235 -3.87 4.74 -3.18
N ALA A 236 -3.66 3.45 -2.86
CA ALA A 236 -4.18 2.34 -3.66
C ALA A 236 -5.71 2.19 -3.55
N ALA A 237 -6.30 2.63 -2.43
CA ALA A 237 -7.75 2.63 -2.21
C ALA A 237 -8.45 3.88 -2.76
N ALA A 238 -7.68 4.92 -3.11
CA ALA A 238 -8.24 6.18 -3.58
C ALA A 238 -8.94 6.01 -4.94
N LYS A 239 -10.17 6.51 -5.05
CA LYS A 239 -10.91 6.52 -6.31
C LYS A 239 -10.57 7.76 -7.12
N GLN A 240 -10.01 7.58 -8.30
CA GLN A 240 -9.71 8.69 -9.18
C GLN A 240 -10.97 9.14 -9.94
N LEU A 241 -11.40 10.38 -9.72
CA LEU A 241 -12.59 10.97 -10.35
C LEU A 241 -12.27 11.74 -11.63
N ASN A 242 -11.04 12.26 -11.76
CA ASN A 242 -10.58 13.02 -12.92
C ASN A 242 -9.08 12.91 -13.09
N GLY A 243 -8.58 13.18 -14.29
CA GLY A 243 -7.16 13.38 -14.58
C GLY A 243 -6.49 12.22 -15.27
N LYS A 244 -5.18 12.38 -15.52
CA LYS A 244 -4.30 11.34 -16.05
C LYS A 244 -3.97 10.33 -14.97
N GLU A 245 -3.45 9.17 -15.38
CA GLU A 245 -2.82 8.20 -14.46
C GLU A 245 -1.80 8.87 -13.55
N LEU A 246 -1.68 8.34 -12.34
CA LEU A 246 -0.69 8.80 -11.38
C LEU A 246 0.73 8.42 -11.84
N SER A 247 1.67 9.34 -11.72
CA SER A 247 3.09 9.05 -11.91
C SER A 247 3.72 8.54 -10.62
N PHE A 248 4.92 7.99 -10.69
CA PHE A 248 5.71 7.58 -9.53
C PHE A 248 5.81 8.70 -8.48
N ASN A 249 6.18 9.92 -8.90
CA ASN A 249 6.27 11.06 -7.99
C ASN A 249 4.90 11.48 -7.43
N ASN A 250 3.83 11.38 -8.23
CA ASN A 250 2.47 11.64 -7.75
C ASN A 250 2.07 10.69 -6.62
N ILE A 251 2.37 9.40 -6.74
CA ILE A 251 2.05 8.41 -5.71
C ILE A 251 2.84 8.69 -4.43
N ARG A 252 4.15 8.96 -4.52
CA ARG A 252 4.98 9.30 -3.35
C ARG A 252 4.51 10.54 -2.62
N ASP A 253 4.21 11.60 -3.37
CA ASP A 253 3.73 12.86 -2.80
C ASP A 253 2.33 12.70 -2.21
N ALA A 254 1.43 11.97 -2.89
CA ALA A 254 0.07 11.70 -2.39
C ALA A 254 0.09 10.84 -1.11
N ASP A 255 0.92 9.79 -1.05
CA ASP A 255 1.11 9.00 0.17
C ASP A 255 1.58 9.87 1.34
N ALA A 256 2.57 10.74 1.11
CA ALA A 256 3.03 11.67 2.13
C ALA A 256 1.92 12.63 2.59
N ALA A 257 1.09 13.14 1.67
CA ALA A 257 -0.04 14.00 1.99
C ALA A 257 -1.10 13.27 2.84
N ILE A 258 -1.44 12.03 2.48
CA ILE A 258 -2.38 11.18 3.22
C ILE A 258 -1.87 10.91 4.64
N ARG A 259 -0.58 10.65 4.81
CA ARG A 259 0.04 10.43 6.13
C ARG A 259 -0.04 11.67 7.01
N ILE A 260 0.17 12.86 6.45
CA ILE A 260 0.07 14.13 7.20
C ILE A 260 -1.35 14.38 7.67
N ILE A 261 -2.33 14.32 6.76
CA ILE A 261 -3.71 14.69 7.06
C ILE A 261 -4.35 13.77 8.11
N ARG A 262 -3.86 12.53 8.24
CA ARG A 262 -4.31 11.56 9.23
C ARG A 262 -4.20 12.06 10.66
N ASP A 263 -3.18 12.85 10.98
CA ASP A 263 -2.97 13.38 12.34
C ASP A 263 -3.82 14.61 12.63
N PHE A 264 -4.53 15.17 11.63
CA PHE A 264 -5.39 16.35 11.76
C PHE A 264 -6.87 15.96 11.61
N LYS A 265 -7.43 15.27 12.62
CA LYS A 265 -8.81 14.76 12.57
C LYS A 265 -9.87 15.76 13.08
N ASP A 266 -9.51 16.56 14.09
CA ASP A 266 -10.49 17.26 14.94
C ASP A 266 -11.11 18.47 14.23
N ARG A 267 -10.33 19.21 13.45
CA ARG A 267 -10.74 20.44 12.78
C ARG A 267 -10.61 20.31 11.26
N PRO A 268 -11.42 21.07 10.48
CA PRO A 268 -11.18 21.21 9.05
C PRO A 268 -9.74 21.63 8.78
N THR A 269 -9.01 20.82 8.03
CA THR A 269 -7.57 21.00 7.77
C THR A 269 -7.26 20.74 6.30
N VAL A 270 -6.38 21.57 5.76
CA VAL A 270 -5.82 21.46 4.42
C VAL A 270 -4.31 21.36 4.51
N VAL A 271 -3.73 20.42 3.81
CA VAL A 271 -2.28 20.27 3.66
C VAL A 271 -1.91 20.44 2.20
N ALA A 272 -1.09 21.45 1.92
CA ALA A 272 -0.42 21.62 0.64
C ALA A 272 1.00 21.06 0.75
N LEU A 273 1.41 20.25 -0.23
CA LEU A 273 2.63 19.49 -0.18
C LEU A 273 3.37 19.53 -1.51
N LYS A 274 4.69 19.57 -1.46
CA LYS A 274 5.56 19.45 -2.63
C LYS A 274 6.83 18.69 -2.27
N HIS A 275 7.18 17.69 -3.11
CA HIS A 275 8.36 16.85 -2.90
C HIS A 275 8.38 16.19 -1.51
N MET A 276 7.20 15.67 -1.10
CA MET A 276 6.96 15.00 0.19
C MET A 276 7.17 15.89 1.44
N ASN A 277 7.34 17.20 1.29
CA ASN A 277 7.38 18.13 2.41
C ASN A 277 6.14 19.02 2.40
N PRO A 278 5.53 19.31 3.55
CA PRO A 278 4.47 20.31 3.62
C PRO A 278 5.04 21.67 3.26
N CYS A 279 4.41 22.38 2.32
CA CYS A 279 4.68 23.77 2.05
C CYS A 279 3.65 24.69 2.71
N GLY A 280 2.47 24.17 3.04
CA GLY A 280 1.45 24.88 3.80
C GLY A 280 0.47 23.92 4.47
N ILE A 281 0.29 24.08 5.77
CA ILE A 281 -0.78 23.42 6.53
C ILE A 281 -1.65 24.50 7.13
N GLY A 282 -2.97 24.42 6.90
CA GLY A 282 -3.95 25.34 7.46
C GLY A 282 -5.08 24.60 8.12
N GLN A 283 -5.50 25.02 9.32
CA GLN A 283 -6.69 24.52 10.00
C GLN A 283 -7.61 25.67 10.44
N ALA A 284 -8.92 25.43 10.36
CA ALA A 284 -9.92 26.45 10.66
C ALA A 284 -11.25 25.83 11.08
N GLU A 285 -12.29 26.68 11.21
CA GLU A 285 -13.67 26.21 11.46
C GLU A 285 -14.36 25.71 10.17
N THR A 286 -13.92 26.19 8.99
CA THR A 286 -14.43 25.76 7.69
C THR A 286 -13.28 25.28 6.80
N ILE A 287 -13.59 24.40 5.84
CA ILE A 287 -12.57 23.90 4.91
C ILE A 287 -12.10 24.99 3.95
N GLU A 288 -12.98 25.92 3.59
CA GLU A 288 -12.65 27.08 2.78
C GLU A 288 -11.59 27.97 3.46
N GLN A 289 -11.77 28.27 4.75
CA GLN A 289 -10.82 29.07 5.51
C GLN A 289 -9.52 28.30 5.78
N ALA A 290 -9.57 26.99 5.99
CA ALA A 290 -8.39 26.15 6.12
C ALA A 290 -7.56 26.16 4.83
N TRP A 291 -8.21 26.18 3.65
CA TRP A 291 -7.54 26.37 2.38
C TRP A 291 -6.84 27.73 2.30
N ASP A 292 -7.51 28.82 2.70
CA ASP A 292 -6.90 30.16 2.67
C ASP A 292 -5.61 30.17 3.48
N TYR A 293 -5.61 29.60 4.69
CA TYR A 293 -4.42 29.49 5.52
C TYR A 293 -3.32 28.60 4.93
N ALA A 294 -3.67 27.45 4.36
CA ALA A 294 -2.70 26.59 3.72
C ALA A 294 -2.06 27.25 2.50
N TYR A 295 -2.85 28.00 1.71
CA TYR A 295 -2.37 28.75 0.56
C TYR A 295 -1.49 29.94 0.97
N GLU A 296 -1.91 30.71 1.99
CA GLU A 296 -1.16 31.84 2.50
C GLU A 296 0.20 31.44 3.10
N ALA A 297 0.32 30.22 3.60
CA ALA A 297 1.57 29.71 4.16
C ALA A 297 2.73 29.82 3.17
N ASP A 298 2.53 29.35 1.92
CA ASP A 298 3.49 29.47 0.83
C ASP A 298 2.79 29.46 -0.55
N PRO A 299 2.30 30.62 -1.02
CA PRO A 299 1.58 30.71 -2.29
C PRO A 299 2.46 30.45 -3.52
N VAL A 300 3.78 30.43 -3.36
CA VAL A 300 4.74 30.16 -4.44
C VAL A 300 4.96 28.66 -4.60
N SER A 301 5.27 27.97 -3.51
CA SER A 301 5.60 26.54 -3.57
C SER A 301 4.39 25.65 -3.87
N ILE A 302 3.18 26.07 -3.48
CA ILE A 302 1.94 25.32 -3.73
C ILE A 302 1.65 25.14 -5.23
N PHE A 303 2.19 25.99 -6.10
CA PHE A 303 2.06 25.87 -7.54
C PHE A 303 2.70 24.56 -8.02
N GLY A 304 1.90 23.70 -8.66
CA GLY A 304 2.29 22.36 -9.09
C GLY A 304 2.41 21.37 -7.93
N GLY A 305 1.87 21.70 -6.78
CA GLY A 305 1.83 20.83 -5.59
C GLY A 305 0.62 19.90 -5.56
N ILE A 306 0.57 19.15 -4.48
CA ILE A 306 -0.54 18.26 -4.11
C ILE A 306 -1.25 18.86 -2.91
N VAL A 307 -2.57 18.76 -2.88
CA VAL A 307 -3.40 19.25 -1.78
C VAL A 307 -4.29 18.13 -1.28
N VAL A 308 -4.31 17.93 0.03
CA VAL A 308 -5.23 17.02 0.71
C VAL A 308 -6.09 17.80 1.71
N LEU A 309 -7.38 17.46 1.76
CA LEU A 309 -8.37 18.07 2.64
C LEU A 309 -9.05 16.97 3.45
N ASN A 310 -9.32 17.21 4.72
CA ASN A 310 -9.96 16.21 5.60
C ASN A 310 -11.50 16.36 5.70
N ARG A 311 -12.08 17.23 4.91
CA ARG A 311 -13.54 17.43 4.78
C ARG A 311 -13.93 17.51 3.31
N GLU A 312 -15.23 17.43 3.04
CA GLU A 312 -15.78 17.64 1.69
C GLU A 312 -15.29 18.96 1.09
N VAL A 313 -14.92 18.91 -0.20
CA VAL A 313 -14.63 20.12 -0.98
C VAL A 313 -15.95 20.69 -1.49
N ASP A 314 -16.32 21.86 -0.98
CA ASP A 314 -17.48 22.62 -1.44
C ASP A 314 -17.15 23.54 -2.62
N ALA A 315 -18.19 24.18 -3.18
CA ALA A 315 -18.04 25.08 -4.32
C ALA A 315 -17.14 26.28 -4.01
N ALA A 316 -17.25 26.89 -2.83
CA ALA A 316 -16.47 28.05 -2.43
C ALA A 316 -14.96 27.71 -2.36
N THR A 317 -14.62 26.59 -1.77
CA THR A 317 -13.24 26.08 -1.72
C THR A 317 -12.72 25.78 -3.13
N ALA A 318 -13.56 25.12 -3.97
CA ALA A 318 -13.19 24.78 -5.33
C ALA A 318 -12.93 26.02 -6.21
N GLU A 319 -13.71 27.10 -6.05
CA GLU A 319 -13.50 28.37 -6.76
C GLU A 319 -12.13 29.00 -6.42
N LYS A 320 -11.70 28.92 -5.18
CA LYS A 320 -10.38 29.41 -4.71
C LYS A 320 -9.22 28.54 -5.22
N MET A 321 -9.43 27.22 -5.29
CA MET A 321 -8.42 26.26 -5.75
C MET A 321 -8.27 26.29 -7.29
N HIS A 322 -9.36 26.50 -8.02
CA HIS A 322 -9.38 26.37 -9.46
C HIS A 322 -8.37 27.26 -10.22
N PRO A 323 -8.11 28.53 -9.84
CA PRO A 323 -7.14 29.38 -10.55
C PRO A 323 -5.70 28.87 -10.46
N ILE A 324 -5.39 28.03 -9.47
CA ILE A 324 -4.03 27.58 -9.17
C ILE A 324 -3.74 26.30 -9.95
N PHE A 325 -2.54 26.17 -10.49
CA PHE A 325 -2.08 24.93 -11.07
C PHE A 325 -1.73 23.94 -9.93
N LEU A 326 -2.54 22.90 -9.78
CA LEU A 326 -2.33 21.80 -8.84
C LEU A 326 -2.19 20.50 -9.65
N GLU A 327 -1.38 19.57 -9.15
CA GLU A 327 -1.20 18.25 -9.74
C GLU A 327 -2.26 17.26 -9.27
N ILE A 328 -2.57 17.26 -7.96
CA ILE A 328 -3.52 16.35 -7.33
C ILE A 328 -4.31 17.10 -6.24
N ILE A 329 -5.59 16.77 -6.13
CA ILE A 329 -6.43 17.11 -4.99
C ILE A 329 -7.00 15.82 -4.42
N ILE A 330 -6.90 15.64 -3.10
CA ILE A 330 -7.39 14.46 -2.37
C ILE A 330 -8.36 14.94 -1.30
N ALA A 331 -9.56 14.37 -1.25
CA ALA A 331 -10.56 14.70 -0.22
C ALA A 331 -11.50 13.50 0.02
N PRO A 332 -12.22 13.46 1.17
CA PRO A 332 -13.18 12.40 1.45
C PRO A 332 -14.39 12.43 0.51
N SER A 333 -14.77 13.61 0.04
CA SER A 333 -15.84 13.80 -0.94
C SER A 333 -15.76 15.18 -1.59
N TYR A 334 -16.56 15.36 -2.63
CA TYR A 334 -16.67 16.62 -3.38
C TYR A 334 -18.14 16.90 -3.66
N SER A 335 -18.60 18.13 -3.46
CA SER A 335 -19.93 18.50 -3.97
C SER A 335 -19.97 18.44 -5.51
N ALA A 336 -21.15 18.24 -6.07
CA ALA A 336 -21.29 18.20 -7.54
C ALA A 336 -20.81 19.49 -8.20
N GLU A 337 -21.08 20.63 -7.57
CA GLU A 337 -20.63 21.95 -8.01
C GLU A 337 -19.11 22.07 -7.94
N ALA A 338 -18.49 21.61 -6.86
CA ALA A 338 -17.05 21.62 -6.70
C ALA A 338 -16.35 20.80 -7.80
N LEU A 339 -16.85 19.60 -8.09
CA LEU A 339 -16.31 18.79 -9.18
C LEU A 339 -16.43 19.48 -10.53
N ALA A 340 -17.58 20.09 -10.82
CA ALA A 340 -17.79 20.83 -12.07
C ALA A 340 -16.82 22.00 -12.21
N ILE A 341 -16.55 22.74 -11.13
CA ILE A 341 -15.60 23.84 -11.10
C ILE A 341 -14.16 23.31 -11.32
N LEU A 342 -13.72 22.36 -10.51
CA LEU A 342 -12.35 21.85 -10.52
C LEU A 342 -11.97 21.16 -11.84
N THR A 343 -12.91 20.49 -12.49
CA THR A 343 -12.68 19.80 -13.77
C THR A 343 -12.77 20.72 -14.99
N ASN A 344 -13.34 21.92 -14.85
CA ASN A 344 -13.52 22.86 -15.94
C ASN A 344 -12.17 23.24 -16.57
N LYS A 345 -11.98 22.82 -17.83
CA LYS A 345 -10.74 23.03 -18.62
C LYS A 345 -9.47 22.41 -17.99
N LYS A 346 -9.58 21.57 -16.95
CA LYS A 346 -8.45 20.94 -16.25
C LYS A 346 -8.44 19.41 -16.40
N LYS A 347 -8.39 18.91 -17.64
CA LYS A 347 -8.40 17.47 -17.96
C LYS A 347 -7.27 16.67 -17.33
N ASN A 348 -6.17 17.29 -16.93
CA ASN A 348 -4.99 16.63 -16.38
C ASN A 348 -4.94 16.65 -14.85
N LEU A 349 -5.73 17.51 -14.18
CA LEU A 349 -5.81 17.58 -12.72
C LEU A 349 -6.35 16.27 -12.19
N ARG A 350 -5.60 15.63 -11.33
CA ARG A 350 -6.02 14.38 -10.68
C ARG A 350 -6.86 14.74 -9.46
N ILE A 351 -8.09 14.25 -9.46
CA ILE A 351 -9.01 14.41 -8.32
C ILE A 351 -9.24 13.02 -7.75
N LEU A 352 -8.85 12.84 -6.49
CA LEU A 352 -8.92 11.57 -5.79
C LEU A 352 -9.91 11.68 -4.63
N GLU A 353 -10.83 10.72 -4.55
CA GLU A 353 -11.74 10.53 -3.43
C GLU A 353 -11.18 9.44 -2.52
N LEU A 354 -10.97 9.77 -1.25
CA LEU A 354 -10.46 8.86 -0.24
C LEU A 354 -11.08 9.19 1.12
N ALA A 355 -11.81 8.25 1.71
CA ALA A 355 -12.39 8.43 3.03
C ALA A 355 -11.30 8.48 4.12
N PHE A 356 -11.41 9.44 5.05
CA PHE A 356 -10.48 9.63 6.17
C PHE A 356 -11.08 9.24 7.53
N ASP A 357 -12.31 8.81 7.57
CA ASP A 357 -13.04 8.28 8.73
C ASP A 357 -12.75 6.81 9.02
N ALA A 358 -12.09 6.13 8.09
CA ALA A 358 -11.55 4.81 8.36
C ALA A 358 -10.45 4.91 9.42
N GLN A 359 -10.86 5.01 10.61
CA GLN A 359 -10.45 4.44 11.88
C GLN A 359 -8.96 4.21 12.12
N ASP A 360 -8.62 4.44 13.33
CA ASP A 360 -7.53 3.83 14.07
C ASP A 360 -7.03 2.59 13.36
N ALA A 361 -5.96 2.74 12.60
CA ALA A 361 -5.24 1.59 12.10
C ALA A 361 -4.88 0.76 13.33
N SER A 362 -5.65 -0.29 13.59
CA SER A 362 -5.43 -1.20 14.71
C SER A 362 -4.09 -1.93 14.58
N GLU A 363 -3.50 -1.89 13.40
CA GLU A 363 -2.17 -2.41 13.09
C GLU A 363 -1.28 -1.27 12.60
N VAL A 364 -0.14 -1.11 13.29
CA VAL A 364 0.92 -0.22 12.82
C VAL A 364 1.55 -0.85 11.59
N GLU A 365 1.43 -0.18 10.44
CA GLU A 365 2.04 -0.66 9.21
C GLU A 365 3.57 -0.66 9.33
N LYS A 366 4.21 -1.59 8.63
CA LYS A 366 5.67 -1.62 8.52
C LYS A 366 6.14 -0.71 7.39
N GLU A 367 7.23 -0.02 7.63
CA GLU A 367 8.00 0.69 6.60
C GLU A 367 9.19 -0.14 6.14
N PHE A 368 9.42 -0.12 4.84
CA PHE A 368 10.48 -0.87 4.18
C PHE A 368 11.47 0.08 3.52
N THR A 369 12.74 -0.02 3.89
CA THR A 369 13.82 0.75 3.26
C THR A 369 14.85 -0.18 2.64
N GLY A 370 14.95 -0.15 1.31
CA GLY A 370 15.95 -0.93 0.59
C GLY A 370 17.37 -0.43 0.89
N VAL A 371 18.26 -1.35 1.24
CA VAL A 371 19.69 -1.10 1.35
C VAL A 371 20.45 -2.08 0.47
N VAL A 372 21.70 -1.77 0.13
CA VAL A 372 22.50 -2.68 -0.71
C VAL A 372 22.62 -4.04 0.00
N GLY A 373 22.05 -5.07 -0.62
CA GLY A 373 22.08 -6.44 -0.12
C GLY A 373 21.07 -6.75 0.99
N GLY A 374 20.12 -5.87 1.30
CA GLY A 374 19.15 -6.12 2.37
C GLY A 374 17.96 -5.18 2.38
N LEU A 375 17.16 -5.32 3.44
CA LEU A 375 15.97 -4.55 3.70
C LEU A 375 15.94 -4.16 5.18
N LEU A 376 15.74 -2.89 5.48
CA LEU A 376 15.39 -2.43 6.82
C LEU A 376 13.87 -2.43 6.94
N VAL A 377 13.39 -2.95 8.06
CA VAL A 377 11.97 -3.01 8.39
C VAL A 377 11.76 -2.36 9.75
N GLN A 378 10.88 -1.38 9.81
CA GLN A 378 10.50 -0.70 11.05
C GLN A 378 9.00 -0.46 11.09
N ASP A 379 8.49 -0.11 12.27
CA ASP A 379 7.14 0.39 12.41
C ASP A 379 7.05 1.82 11.85
N GLN A 380 5.89 2.16 11.28
CA GLN A 380 5.61 3.56 10.96
C GLN A 380 5.58 4.38 12.25
N ASP A 381 6.07 5.61 12.18
CA ASP A 381 5.95 6.58 13.27
C ASP A 381 4.50 7.10 13.34
N VAL A 382 3.67 6.38 14.07
CA VAL A 382 2.25 6.72 14.31
C VAL A 382 2.01 7.25 15.73
N VAL A 383 3.07 7.48 16.50
CA VAL A 383 2.95 8.00 17.87
C VAL A 383 2.34 9.40 17.84
N VAL A 384 1.30 9.60 18.64
CA VAL A 384 0.68 10.90 18.91
C VAL A 384 0.75 11.11 20.42
N GLU A 385 1.61 12.02 20.84
CA GLU A 385 1.81 12.32 22.24
C GLU A 385 0.69 13.21 22.76
N SER A 386 0.34 13.02 24.01
CA SER A 386 -0.57 13.93 24.71
C SER A 386 0.17 15.20 25.16
N PRO A 387 -0.35 16.40 24.88
CA PRO A 387 0.21 17.63 25.44
C PRO A 387 0.29 17.63 26.98
N ALA A 388 -0.50 16.79 27.66
CA ALA A 388 -0.45 16.61 29.11
C ALA A 388 0.85 15.96 29.61
N ASP A 389 1.56 15.23 28.75
CA ASP A 389 2.84 14.58 29.07
C ASP A 389 4.05 15.49 28.82
N TRP A 390 3.83 16.66 28.18
CA TRP A 390 4.88 17.59 27.84
C TRP A 390 5.36 18.39 29.05
N GLN A 391 6.64 18.74 29.07
CA GLN A 391 7.27 19.41 30.19
C GLN A 391 7.76 20.81 29.81
N VAL A 392 7.28 21.83 30.50
CA VAL A 392 7.88 23.17 30.42
C VAL A 392 9.18 23.15 31.21
N VAL A 393 10.32 23.36 30.56
CA VAL A 393 11.66 23.28 31.17
C VAL A 393 12.29 24.63 31.45
N THR A 394 11.63 25.72 31.09
CA THR A 394 12.06 27.11 31.30
C THR A 394 11.26 27.80 32.39
N GLU A 395 11.78 28.95 32.91
CA GLU A 395 11.12 29.76 33.92
C GLU A 395 9.81 30.39 33.39
N ARG A 396 9.83 30.84 32.10
CA ARG A 396 8.65 31.41 31.45
C ARG A 396 7.68 30.29 31.08
N GLN A 397 6.43 30.45 31.48
CA GLN A 397 5.34 29.51 31.11
C GLN A 397 4.70 29.96 29.78
N PRO A 398 4.22 29.02 28.94
CA PRO A 398 3.51 29.34 27.72
C PRO A 398 2.11 29.90 28.01
N SER A 399 1.64 30.81 27.18
CA SER A 399 0.24 31.20 27.14
C SER A 399 -0.63 30.13 26.53
N GLU A 400 -1.97 30.20 26.68
CA GLU A 400 -2.91 29.31 26.05
C GLU A 400 -2.77 29.31 24.51
N GLN A 401 -2.53 30.45 23.92
CA GLN A 401 -2.31 30.60 22.48
C GLN A 401 -1.00 29.94 22.04
N GLU A 402 0.08 30.08 22.82
CA GLU A 402 1.35 29.39 22.53
C GLU A 402 1.22 27.88 22.67
N TRP A 403 0.43 27.37 23.64
CA TRP A 403 0.14 25.95 23.76
C TRP A 403 -0.56 25.41 22.50
N ALA A 404 -1.62 26.06 22.06
CA ALA A 404 -2.34 25.66 20.84
C ALA A 404 -1.45 25.69 19.59
N ALA A 405 -0.61 26.72 19.49
CA ALA A 405 0.36 26.86 18.39
C ALA A 405 1.46 25.78 18.45
N MET A 406 1.97 25.45 19.64
CA MET A 406 2.97 24.39 19.82
C MET A 406 2.39 23.00 19.48
N GLU A 407 1.15 22.71 19.84
CA GLU A 407 0.49 21.47 19.47
C GLU A 407 0.37 21.33 17.94
N PHE A 408 -0.07 22.39 17.26
CA PHE A 408 -0.12 22.41 15.80
C PHE A 408 1.27 22.29 15.15
N ALA A 409 2.26 23.04 15.66
CA ALA A 409 3.62 23.00 15.17
C ALA A 409 4.25 21.62 15.33
N TRP A 410 4.02 20.97 16.47
CA TRP A 410 4.56 19.65 16.79
C TRP A 410 4.00 18.58 15.85
N LYS A 411 2.68 18.50 15.68
CA LYS A 411 2.02 17.61 14.71
C LYS A 411 2.57 17.83 13.30
N SER A 412 2.79 19.08 12.91
CA SER A 412 3.32 19.44 11.59
C SER A 412 4.79 19.04 11.42
N SER A 413 5.62 19.14 12.46
CA SER A 413 7.07 18.93 12.40
C SER A 413 7.46 17.48 12.13
N LYS A 414 6.65 16.51 12.57
CA LYS A 414 6.79 15.07 12.33
C LYS A 414 6.93 14.71 10.85
N TYR A 415 6.38 15.52 9.95
CA TYR A 415 6.33 15.25 8.52
C TYR A 415 7.35 16.02 7.68
N VAL A 416 8.21 16.80 8.33
CA VAL A 416 9.27 17.56 7.66
C VAL A 416 10.55 16.73 7.63
N LYS A 417 11.21 16.67 6.48
CA LYS A 417 12.50 15.96 6.38
C LYS A 417 13.54 16.54 7.34
N SER A 418 14.22 15.65 8.05
CA SER A 418 15.28 15.97 9.00
C SER A 418 16.55 16.56 8.34
N ASN A 419 17.21 17.51 9.00
CA ASN A 419 16.74 18.18 10.20
C ASN A 419 15.54 19.06 9.86
N GLY A 420 14.40 18.84 10.55
CA GLY A 420 13.13 19.50 10.27
C GLY A 420 12.79 20.60 11.30
N ILE A 421 12.38 21.78 10.80
CA ILE A 421 11.89 22.89 11.61
C ILE A 421 10.56 23.38 11.05
N ILE A 422 9.61 23.64 11.93
CA ILE A 422 8.34 24.32 11.64
C ILE A 422 8.24 25.57 12.49
N ILE A 423 7.86 26.68 11.87
CA ILE A 423 7.35 27.87 12.54
C ILE A 423 5.86 27.99 12.21
N SER A 424 5.02 28.17 13.21
CA SER A 424 3.57 28.28 13.04
C SER A 424 2.90 29.17 14.09
N ASN A 425 1.66 29.51 13.85
CA ASN A 425 0.68 29.88 14.86
C ASN A 425 -0.31 28.71 15.09
N ASP A 426 -1.43 28.98 15.78
CA ASP A 426 -2.46 27.97 16.08
C ASP A 426 -3.35 27.59 14.86
N LYS A 427 -3.12 28.20 13.68
CA LYS A 427 -3.96 28.06 12.48
C LYS A 427 -3.20 27.57 11.25
N MET A 428 -1.94 27.96 11.11
CA MET A 428 -1.19 27.70 9.89
C MET A 428 0.32 27.64 10.13
N THR A 429 1.01 26.93 9.25
CA THR A 429 2.46 27.01 9.14
C THR A 429 2.87 28.36 8.55
N LEU A 430 3.95 28.95 9.07
CA LEU A 430 4.50 30.24 8.65
C LEU A 430 5.85 30.08 7.97
N GLY A 431 6.62 29.07 8.40
CA GLY A 431 7.92 28.76 7.83
C GLY A 431 8.27 27.29 8.03
N VAL A 432 8.89 26.69 7.01
CA VAL A 432 9.33 25.30 6.99
C VAL A 432 10.79 25.23 6.60
N GLY A 433 11.61 24.63 7.45
CA GLY A 433 13.05 24.41 7.19
C GLY A 433 13.36 22.93 7.08
N PRO A 434 13.26 22.31 5.88
CA PRO A 434 13.44 20.86 5.72
C PRO A 434 14.87 20.48 5.31
N GLY A 435 15.30 19.26 5.71
CA GLY A 435 16.35 18.51 5.02
C GLY A 435 17.77 19.07 5.10
N GLN A 436 18.10 19.85 6.12
CA GLN A 436 19.44 20.42 6.24
C GLN A 436 20.38 19.51 7.06
N THR A 437 21.67 19.49 6.69
CA THR A 437 22.69 18.70 7.38
C THR A 437 23.02 19.22 8.79
N ASN A 438 22.75 20.49 9.06
CA ASN A 438 22.82 21.04 10.41
C ASN A 438 21.51 21.76 10.75
N ARG A 439 21.10 21.67 12.00
CA ARG A 439 19.79 22.15 12.48
C ARG A 439 19.64 23.65 12.42
N VAL A 440 20.70 24.40 12.72
CA VAL A 440 20.65 25.86 12.69
C VAL A 440 20.38 26.40 11.28
N ALA A 441 20.80 25.71 10.23
CA ALA A 441 20.45 26.09 8.86
C ALA A 441 18.95 25.90 8.60
N SER A 442 18.33 24.82 9.10
CA SER A 442 16.88 24.64 9.03
C SER A 442 16.12 25.74 9.79
N VAL A 443 16.61 26.14 10.96
CA VAL A 443 16.04 27.28 11.72
C VAL A 443 16.08 28.54 10.87
N ARG A 444 17.21 28.90 10.27
CA ARG A 444 17.36 30.08 9.42
C ARG A 444 16.43 30.06 8.20
N ILE A 445 16.31 28.94 7.53
CA ILE A 445 15.41 28.78 6.38
C ILE A 445 13.95 29.01 6.81
N ALA A 446 13.52 28.39 7.92
CA ALA A 446 12.17 28.57 8.43
C ALA A 446 11.88 30.04 8.82
N ILE A 447 12.83 30.72 9.46
CA ILE A 447 12.72 32.15 9.81
C ILE A 447 12.63 33.02 8.54
N GLU A 448 13.48 32.76 7.55
CA GLU A 448 13.47 33.51 6.28
C GLU A 448 12.14 33.35 5.54
N GLN A 449 11.56 32.14 5.53
CA GLN A 449 10.27 31.87 4.91
C GLN A 449 9.12 32.55 5.69
N ALA A 450 9.15 32.53 7.01
CA ALA A 450 8.13 33.16 7.83
C ALA A 450 8.08 34.70 7.69
N LYS A 451 9.21 35.31 7.38
CA LYS A 451 9.34 36.80 7.17
C LYS A 451 8.72 37.61 8.31
N ASP A 452 7.78 38.50 7.95
CA ASP A 452 7.14 39.44 8.88
C ASP A 452 6.04 38.80 9.74
N ARG A 453 5.82 37.49 9.63
CA ARG A 453 4.75 36.72 10.32
C ARG A 453 5.21 36.06 11.62
N LEU A 454 6.30 36.51 12.22
CA LEU A 454 6.92 35.89 13.40
C LEU A 454 6.30 36.32 14.74
N GLU A 455 5.52 37.42 14.77
CA GLU A 455 4.86 37.87 15.98
C GLU A 455 3.85 36.83 16.49
N GLY A 456 4.01 36.40 17.74
CA GLY A 456 3.17 35.32 18.33
C GLY A 456 3.39 33.92 17.79
N ALA A 457 4.37 33.74 16.90
CA ALA A 457 4.70 32.43 16.35
C ALA A 457 5.50 31.59 17.34
N VAL A 458 5.39 30.28 17.18
CA VAL A 458 6.17 29.24 17.88
C VAL A 458 7.04 28.46 16.92
N LEU A 459 8.10 27.83 17.45
CA LEU A 459 8.97 26.99 16.65
C LEU A 459 8.98 25.55 17.20
N ALA A 460 8.78 24.56 16.31
CA ALA A 460 8.95 23.14 16.59
C ALA A 460 10.17 22.58 15.87
N SER A 461 10.91 21.71 16.56
CA SER A 461 12.05 20.98 16.02
C SER A 461 11.84 19.48 16.16
N ASP A 462 12.01 18.72 15.07
CA ASP A 462 11.83 17.27 14.99
C ASP A 462 12.75 16.47 15.93
N ALA A 463 13.84 17.08 16.41
CA ALA A 463 14.77 16.54 17.39
C ALA A 463 15.40 17.63 18.26
N PHE A 464 16.20 17.23 19.27
CA PHE A 464 16.83 18.14 20.21
C PHE A 464 17.81 19.13 19.54
N PHE A 465 18.02 20.26 20.18
CA PHE A 465 19.08 21.20 19.80
C PHE A 465 20.44 20.70 20.32
N PRO A 466 21.41 20.46 19.43
CA PRO A 466 22.74 20.02 19.85
C PRO A 466 23.56 21.11 20.53
N PHE A 467 23.23 22.38 20.25
CA PHE A 467 23.91 23.58 20.76
C PHE A 467 22.91 24.71 20.96
N ALA A 468 23.25 25.65 21.83
CA ALA A 468 22.43 26.83 22.17
C ALA A 468 22.32 27.85 21.03
N ASP A 469 23.12 27.76 19.96
CA ASP A 469 23.09 28.65 18.79
C ASP A 469 21.72 28.70 18.12
N ASN A 470 21.00 27.57 18.12
CA ASN A 470 19.63 27.50 17.60
C ASN A 470 18.70 28.42 18.41
N VAL A 471 18.83 28.43 19.74
CA VAL A 471 18.03 29.27 20.63
C VAL A 471 18.35 30.75 20.43
N GLU A 472 19.62 31.12 20.21
CA GLU A 472 20.04 32.49 19.92
C GLU A 472 19.41 33.00 18.60
N GLU A 473 19.43 32.20 17.52
CA GLU A 473 18.79 32.56 16.24
C GLU A 473 17.27 32.75 16.40
N ILE A 474 16.62 31.87 17.15
CA ILE A 474 15.18 31.92 17.41
C ILE A 474 14.82 33.16 18.21
N ALA A 475 15.59 33.48 19.26
CA ALA A 475 15.41 34.67 20.08
C ALA A 475 15.62 35.96 19.27
N ALA A 476 16.66 35.99 18.42
CA ALA A 476 16.96 37.13 17.56
C ALA A 476 15.83 37.39 16.53
N ALA A 477 15.14 36.36 16.09
CA ALA A 477 13.98 36.46 15.21
C ALA A 477 12.70 36.92 15.92
N GLY A 478 12.69 36.98 17.25
CA GLY A 478 11.55 37.47 18.04
C GLY A 478 10.55 36.38 18.45
N ILE A 479 10.79 35.09 18.11
CA ILE A 479 9.97 33.96 18.53
C ILE A 479 10.13 33.74 20.04
N LYS A 480 9.02 33.46 20.75
CA LYS A 480 8.99 33.38 22.21
C LYS A 480 8.75 31.99 22.77
N ALA A 481 8.37 31.03 21.95
CA ALA A 481 8.09 29.67 22.41
C ALA A 481 8.69 28.62 21.46
N ILE A 482 9.29 27.62 22.06
CA ILE A 482 9.98 26.51 21.38
C ILE A 482 9.44 25.18 21.92
N ILE A 483 9.19 24.23 21.02
CA ILE A 483 8.89 22.85 21.36
C ILE A 483 9.88 21.92 20.65
N GLN A 484 10.43 20.95 21.40
CA GLN A 484 11.40 19.98 20.93
C GLN A 484 11.42 18.76 21.86
N PRO A 485 11.99 17.60 21.46
CA PRO A 485 11.94 16.41 22.30
C PRO A 485 12.83 16.45 23.56
N GLY A 486 13.89 17.25 23.58
CA GLY A 486 14.94 17.11 24.61
C GLY A 486 15.80 15.85 24.40
N GLY A 487 16.64 15.52 25.36
CA GLY A 487 17.49 14.32 25.36
C GLY A 487 18.93 14.55 24.88
N SER A 488 19.35 15.80 24.68
CA SER A 488 20.76 16.16 24.47
C SER A 488 21.52 16.16 25.81
N VAL A 489 22.78 15.74 25.78
CA VAL A 489 23.71 15.94 26.92
C VAL A 489 23.94 17.42 27.23
N ARG A 490 23.54 18.31 26.34
CA ARG A 490 23.67 19.77 26.42
C ARG A 490 22.31 20.49 26.51
N ASP A 491 21.25 19.80 26.92
CA ASP A 491 19.92 20.43 27.06
C ASP A 491 19.96 21.63 28.01
N GLN A 492 20.78 21.55 29.10
CA GLN A 492 20.90 22.66 30.03
C GLN A 492 21.43 23.93 29.38
N ASP A 493 22.37 23.83 28.42
CA ASP A 493 22.89 25.00 27.69
C ASP A 493 21.75 25.71 26.90
N SER A 494 20.86 24.90 26.30
CA SER A 494 19.69 25.42 25.56
C SER A 494 18.63 26.00 26.49
N ILE A 495 18.38 25.39 27.64
CA ILE A 495 17.43 25.89 28.66
C ILE A 495 17.94 27.22 29.25
N ASP A 496 19.21 27.30 29.62
CA ASP A 496 19.81 28.50 30.16
C ASP A 496 19.77 29.67 29.15
N MET A 497 20.02 29.35 27.88
CA MET A 497 19.91 30.34 26.82
C MET A 497 18.47 30.80 26.60
N ALA A 498 17.50 29.89 26.63
CA ALA A 498 16.07 30.24 26.54
C ALA A 498 15.64 31.12 27.72
N ASN A 499 16.04 30.80 28.94
CA ASN A 499 15.77 31.63 30.11
C ASN A 499 16.42 33.01 30.01
N LYS A 500 17.66 33.10 29.54
CA LYS A 500 18.38 34.35 29.31
C LYS A 500 17.61 35.31 28.38
N TYR A 501 16.96 34.76 27.35
CA TYR A 501 16.15 35.53 26.39
C TYR A 501 14.66 35.61 26.74
N GLY A 502 14.24 35.06 27.88
CA GLY A 502 12.84 35.03 28.32
C GLY A 502 11.92 34.21 27.39
N LEU A 503 12.45 33.12 26.82
CA LEU A 503 11.69 32.22 25.98
C LEU A 503 11.05 31.10 26.82
N THR A 504 9.96 30.55 26.32
CA THR A 504 9.43 29.26 26.77
C THR A 504 10.08 28.14 25.98
N MET A 505 10.44 27.03 26.64
CA MET A 505 10.86 25.81 26.01
C MET A 505 10.07 24.63 26.61
N VAL A 506 9.53 23.80 25.71
CA VAL A 506 8.75 22.60 26.06
C VAL A 506 9.44 21.38 25.50
N PHE A 507 9.57 20.33 26.34
CA PHE A 507 10.08 19.03 25.94
C PHE A 507 8.93 18.03 25.81
N THR A 508 8.91 17.30 24.66
CA THR A 508 7.91 16.27 24.39
C THR A 508 8.37 14.87 24.78
N GLY A 509 9.68 14.65 24.89
CA GLY A 509 10.28 13.34 25.19
C GLY A 509 10.32 12.37 24.01
N VAL A 510 9.70 12.68 22.88
CA VAL A 510 9.64 11.83 21.68
C VAL A 510 10.23 12.55 20.48
N ARG A 511 11.08 11.87 19.72
CA ARG A 511 11.75 12.39 18.52
C ARG A 511 11.09 11.84 17.26
N HIS A 512 10.93 12.68 16.24
CA HIS A 512 10.32 12.33 14.95
C HIS A 512 11.30 12.53 13.78
N PHE A 513 12.38 11.74 13.71
CA PHE A 513 13.25 11.80 12.55
C PHE A 513 12.59 11.23 11.30
N ARG A 514 12.78 11.94 10.17
CA ARG A 514 12.34 11.52 8.84
C ARG A 514 13.44 11.80 7.81
N HIS A 515 14.07 10.77 7.29
CA HIS A 515 15.15 10.86 6.30
C HIS A 515 14.72 10.49 4.88
#